data_6930a5bd3e639c6a36a2ffec75a0f4f0
#
_entry.id   6930a5bd3e639c6a36a2ffec75a0f4f0
#
_cell.length_a   1.000
_cell.length_b   1.000
_cell.length_c   1.000
_cell.angle_alpha   90.00
_cell.angle_beta   90.00
_cell.angle_gamma   90.00
#
_symmetry.space_group_name_H-M   'P 1'
#
loop_
_entity.id
_entity.type
_entity.pdbx_description
1 polymer ?
#
loop_
_entity_poly.entity_id
_entity_poly.type
_entity_poly.pdbx_seq_one_letter_code
_entity_poly.pdbx_strand_id
1 'polypeptide(L)'
;MTMSNRRLQRLSVVLSILLILAVVVGCGAPAAAPAGSGGGEAAGGESASTVGMSAAESAARSIPRGKTVILQRAGNTIADYNVMNPYSLGGLGRIRDTLNKTIYEFLFYYNHNDGTIEPWLATGYEYNDTFDEITITLREGVEWSDGEPFTAEDVKYTLETIRATDTLVFAAQMQEWVKDVEVIDDATFKIVLTKPNPRWLFSFLAENSEINLAILPKHIWEGQDPETFSNFDLEQGWPVGTGPYRLVAASESQQVFDRRDDWWAAKSGFAELPEIERFIRIPGGDAASAARLFAQGEVDFGGPLGKGDFEAARERNPDLMAWHNEGPSWGTADACVYILGLNTAVEPFNNPDVRWAINHAIDRNQLVTLAYENSTVPMVMPLSSFGGVLAYQDKIQDLLDQYQVDDPDLTKTEELMTGAGFTKDGEGFWVDGSGNRVVMTISTTGGRRPMGPPLAQQLRDAGFDAIAKHDETGQIVNGIRDGSEHAWIEPHCGAAQEPFPTFSHFHSKFSAPIGQTTGYRWANSRYENPEYDAILDAMEAMSPSVDDPEYVELWHQAADIWLRDLPEIVLAEERHVWTFNAKCWTGWPNEDDPYIAPYDLWGAFLKAILKLESTGAC
;
A
#
# COMPACT_ATOMS: atom_id res chain seq x y z
N MET A 1 -57.22 -12.95 -23.33
CA MET A 1 -56.62 -12.27 -24.50
C MET A 1 -55.12 -12.20 -24.25
N THR A 2 -54.45 -13.28 -24.59
CA THR A 2 -52.99 -13.45 -24.45
C THR A 2 -52.50 -14.15 -25.70
N MET A 3 -51.93 -13.41 -26.62
CA MET A 3 -51.07 -13.93 -27.70
C MET A 3 -50.41 -12.71 -28.38
N SER A 4 -49.13 -12.61 -28.31
CA SER A 4 -48.24 -11.91 -29.26
C SER A 4 -46.99 -11.32 -28.57
N ASN A 5 -46.07 -12.17 -28.21
CA ASN A 5 -44.69 -11.70 -27.92
C ASN A 5 -43.58 -12.70 -28.33
N ARG A 6 -43.94 -13.73 -29.13
CA ARG A 6 -42.94 -14.72 -29.60
C ARG A 6 -42.53 -14.56 -31.08
N ARG A 7 -43.05 -13.58 -31.80
CA ARG A 7 -42.69 -13.35 -33.22
C ARG A 7 -41.71 -12.20 -33.47
N LEU A 8 -41.50 -11.32 -32.49
CA LEU A 8 -40.52 -10.21 -32.60
C LEU A 8 -39.10 -10.57 -32.23
N GLN A 9 -38.88 -11.66 -31.47
CA GLN A 9 -37.51 -12.10 -31.10
C GLN A 9 -36.84 -12.99 -32.18
N ARG A 10 -37.53 -13.44 -33.21
CA ARG A 10 -36.93 -14.24 -34.29
C ARG A 10 -36.50 -13.41 -35.52
N LEU A 11 -36.87 -12.14 -35.62
CA LEU A 11 -36.42 -11.27 -36.71
C LEU A 11 -35.15 -10.50 -36.40
N SER A 12 -34.76 -10.37 -35.12
CA SER A 12 -33.51 -9.66 -34.72
C SER A 12 -32.25 -10.53 -34.85
N VAL A 13 -32.38 -11.85 -34.90
CA VAL A 13 -31.22 -12.76 -34.97
C VAL A 13 -30.80 -13.06 -36.44
N VAL A 14 -31.66 -12.84 -37.41
CA VAL A 14 -31.34 -13.09 -38.83
C VAL A 14 -30.71 -11.85 -39.52
N LEU A 15 -30.85 -10.64 -38.96
CA LEU A 15 -30.26 -9.43 -39.53
C LEU A 15 -28.82 -9.15 -39.03
N SER A 16 -28.37 -9.85 -37.98
CA SER A 16 -27.00 -9.69 -37.43
C SER A 16 -25.96 -10.63 -38.05
N ILE A 17 -26.34 -11.57 -38.89
CA ILE A 17 -25.44 -12.56 -39.51
C ILE A 17 -25.04 -12.19 -40.96
N LEU A 18 -25.64 -11.17 -41.54
CA LEU A 18 -25.42 -10.77 -42.95
C LEU A 18 -24.53 -9.51 -43.13
N LEU A 19 -23.89 -9.03 -42.07
CA LEU A 19 -22.98 -7.84 -42.14
C LEU A 19 -21.52 -8.14 -41.83
N ILE A 20 -21.08 -9.41 -41.79
CA ILE A 20 -19.68 -9.80 -41.47
C ILE A 20 -18.96 -10.46 -42.66
N LEU A 21 -19.42 -10.26 -43.88
CA LEU A 21 -18.80 -10.91 -45.06
C LEU A 21 -18.54 -9.96 -46.25
N ALA A 22 -17.97 -8.79 -45.98
CA ALA A 22 -17.46 -7.95 -47.06
C ALA A 22 -16.43 -6.91 -46.55
N VAL A 23 -15.24 -7.33 -46.10
CA VAL A 23 -13.99 -6.56 -46.22
C VAL A 23 -12.80 -7.50 -46.05
N VAL A 24 -12.41 -8.19 -47.11
CA VAL A 24 -11.06 -8.77 -47.25
C VAL A 24 -10.67 -8.60 -48.71
N VAL A 25 -10.05 -7.48 -49.05
CA VAL A 25 -9.13 -7.37 -50.21
C VAL A 25 -8.26 -6.11 -49.95
N GLY A 26 -6.93 -6.30 -49.85
CA GLY A 26 -5.96 -5.25 -50.12
C GLY A 26 -4.95 -4.94 -49.04
N CYS A 27 -4.01 -5.81 -48.73
CA CYS A 27 -2.71 -5.42 -48.17
C CYS A 27 -1.61 -5.73 -49.16
N GLY A 28 -1.12 -4.69 -49.84
CA GLY A 28 0.16 -4.71 -50.53
C GLY A 28 1.27 -4.38 -49.54
N ALA A 29 2.25 -5.31 -49.43
CA ALA A 29 3.46 -5.08 -48.66
C ALA A 29 4.43 -4.17 -49.44
N PRO A 30 5.13 -3.21 -48.79
CA PRO A 30 6.26 -2.52 -49.41
C PRO A 30 7.52 -3.38 -49.38
N ALA A 31 8.24 -3.37 -50.48
CA ALA A 31 9.46 -4.10 -50.76
C ALA A 31 10.62 -3.64 -49.87
N ALA A 32 11.45 -4.61 -49.44
CA ALA A 32 12.70 -4.39 -48.76
C ALA A 32 13.73 -3.74 -49.70
N ALA A 33 14.42 -2.72 -49.23
CA ALA A 33 15.60 -2.13 -49.85
C ALA A 33 16.88 -2.85 -49.36
N PRO A 34 17.94 -2.91 -50.15
CA PRO A 34 19.09 -3.79 -49.91
C PRO A 34 20.06 -3.25 -48.87
N ALA A 35 20.66 -4.18 -48.13
CA ALA A 35 21.69 -3.95 -47.15
C ALA A 35 22.97 -3.36 -47.78
N GLY A 36 23.36 -2.18 -47.32
CA GLY A 36 24.68 -1.62 -47.55
C GLY A 36 25.60 -1.94 -46.38
N SER A 37 26.66 -2.68 -46.64
CA SER A 37 27.76 -2.94 -45.71
C SER A 37 28.61 -1.68 -45.54
N GLY A 38 28.68 -1.14 -44.32
CA GLY A 38 29.62 -0.10 -43.93
C GLY A 38 30.00 -0.29 -42.48
N GLY A 39 31.23 -0.83 -42.25
CA GLY A 39 31.82 -0.87 -40.91
C GLY A 39 32.13 0.55 -40.45
N GLY A 40 31.67 0.87 -39.24
CA GLY A 40 31.99 2.08 -38.52
C GLY A 40 32.19 1.75 -37.04
N GLU A 41 33.34 2.15 -36.53
CA GLU A 41 33.81 2.00 -35.18
C GLU A 41 32.74 2.45 -34.15
N ALA A 42 32.59 1.69 -33.08
CA ALA A 42 31.81 2.04 -31.93
C ALA A 42 32.45 3.24 -31.20
N ALA A 43 31.99 4.44 -31.52
CA ALA A 43 32.21 5.60 -30.69
C ALA A 43 31.31 5.45 -29.47
N GLY A 44 31.90 5.55 -28.27
CA GLY A 44 31.16 5.64 -27.01
C GLY A 44 30.20 6.81 -27.12
N GLY A 45 28.91 6.52 -27.10
CA GLY A 45 27.87 7.55 -27.15
C GLY A 45 27.84 8.32 -25.83
N GLU A 46 28.26 9.57 -25.86
CA GLU A 46 27.95 10.51 -24.81
C GLU A 46 26.43 10.58 -24.71
N SER A 47 25.90 10.36 -23.46
CA SER A 47 24.49 10.53 -23.15
C SER A 47 24.10 11.97 -23.44
N ALA A 48 23.15 12.21 -24.34
CA ALA A 48 22.71 13.56 -24.67
C ALA A 48 21.93 14.13 -23.48
N SER A 49 22.37 15.30 -22.99
CA SER A 49 21.69 16.01 -21.90
C SER A 49 20.21 16.26 -22.23
N THR A 50 19.33 16.14 -21.21
CA THR A 50 17.89 16.41 -21.32
C THR A 50 17.53 17.84 -20.94
N VAL A 51 18.50 18.67 -20.55
CA VAL A 51 18.27 20.06 -20.16
C VAL A 51 17.66 20.85 -21.32
N GLY A 52 16.51 21.49 -21.06
CA GLY A 52 15.80 22.32 -22.03
C GLY A 52 15.03 21.56 -23.12
N MET A 53 14.95 20.22 -23.07
CA MET A 53 14.15 19.44 -24.02
C MET A 53 12.66 19.46 -23.66
N SER A 54 11.80 19.59 -24.67
CA SER A 54 10.36 19.38 -24.51
C SER A 54 10.02 17.91 -24.27
N ALA A 55 8.83 17.62 -23.74
CA ALA A 55 8.35 16.24 -23.55
C ALA A 55 8.32 15.45 -24.87
N ALA A 56 7.89 16.08 -25.98
CA ALA A 56 7.84 15.45 -27.29
C ALA A 56 9.23 15.09 -27.83
N GLU A 57 10.22 15.97 -27.68
CA GLU A 57 11.62 15.69 -28.04
C GLU A 57 12.20 14.57 -27.19
N SER A 58 11.92 14.58 -25.88
CA SER A 58 12.37 13.54 -24.94
C SER A 58 11.73 12.19 -25.27
N ALA A 59 10.42 12.15 -25.53
CA ALA A 59 9.73 10.90 -25.91
C ALA A 59 10.23 10.30 -27.24
N ALA A 60 10.72 11.13 -28.14
CA ALA A 60 11.30 10.70 -29.42
C ALA A 60 12.74 10.16 -29.32
N ARG A 61 13.42 10.31 -28.15
CA ARG A 61 14.78 9.80 -27.94
C ARG A 61 14.80 8.27 -28.02
N SER A 62 15.81 7.74 -28.70
CA SER A 62 16.12 6.32 -28.65
C SER A 62 17.05 6.06 -27.45
N ILE A 63 16.47 5.59 -26.34
CA ILE A 63 17.24 5.22 -25.14
C ILE A 63 17.48 3.71 -25.13
N PRO A 64 18.74 3.24 -24.99
CA PRO A 64 19.06 1.81 -24.99
C PRO A 64 18.37 1.05 -23.86
N ARG A 65 18.15 -0.27 -24.05
CA ARG A 65 17.57 -1.16 -23.04
C ARG A 65 18.36 -1.14 -21.71
N GLY A 66 19.69 -1.13 -21.80
CA GLY A 66 20.58 -1.05 -20.63
C GLY A 66 20.58 0.30 -19.90
N LYS A 67 19.79 1.29 -20.35
CA LYS A 67 19.53 2.57 -19.70
C LYS A 67 18.04 2.77 -19.38
N THR A 68 17.23 1.74 -19.61
CA THR A 68 15.78 1.77 -19.41
C THR A 68 15.37 0.74 -18.38
N VAL A 69 14.58 1.14 -17.37
CA VAL A 69 13.90 0.25 -16.43
C VAL A 69 12.43 0.16 -16.81
N ILE A 70 11.91 -1.07 -16.90
CA ILE A 70 10.52 -1.35 -17.21
C ILE A 70 9.83 -1.94 -15.98
N LEU A 71 8.83 -1.23 -15.48
CA LEU A 71 7.97 -1.64 -14.37
C LEU A 71 6.64 -2.18 -14.90
N GLN A 72 6.18 -3.32 -14.40
CA GLN A 72 4.81 -3.76 -14.58
C GLN A 72 3.98 -3.61 -13.29
N ARG A 73 2.69 -3.31 -13.46
CA ARG A 73 1.70 -3.28 -12.38
C ARG A 73 0.45 -4.05 -12.79
N ALA A 74 -0.22 -4.65 -11.81
CA ALA A 74 -1.47 -5.38 -12.04
C ALA A 74 -2.51 -4.53 -12.78
N GLY A 75 -3.31 -5.18 -13.64
CA GLY A 75 -4.35 -4.55 -14.45
C GLY A 75 -4.05 -4.57 -15.94
N ASN A 76 -5.09 -4.43 -16.75
CA ASN A 76 -5.00 -4.50 -18.21
C ASN A 76 -4.73 -3.15 -18.87
N THR A 77 -4.96 -2.06 -18.14
CA THR A 77 -4.75 -0.69 -18.61
C THR A 77 -4.31 0.21 -17.46
N ILE A 78 -3.66 1.32 -17.79
CA ILE A 78 -3.41 2.43 -16.89
C ILE A 78 -4.61 3.35 -16.98
N ALA A 79 -5.57 3.16 -16.10
CA ALA A 79 -6.74 4.02 -16.05
C ALA A 79 -6.31 5.44 -15.56
N ASP A 80 -7.02 6.46 -16.04
CA ASP A 80 -6.79 7.88 -15.69
C ASP A 80 -5.31 8.29 -15.79
N TYR A 81 -4.63 7.79 -16.85
CA TYR A 81 -3.21 8.09 -17.12
C TYR A 81 -2.90 9.59 -17.25
N ASN A 82 -3.91 10.40 -17.42
CA ASN A 82 -3.87 11.86 -17.59
C ASN A 82 -4.40 12.62 -16.35
N VAL A 83 -4.59 11.97 -15.23
CA VAL A 83 -4.95 12.60 -13.95
C VAL A 83 -3.76 12.52 -13.02
N MET A 84 -3.02 13.64 -12.90
CA MET A 84 -1.78 13.75 -12.13
C MET A 84 -1.93 14.60 -10.87
N ASN A 85 -3.16 14.88 -10.47
CA ASN A 85 -3.48 15.55 -9.20
C ASN A 85 -3.28 14.55 -8.05
N PRO A 86 -2.31 14.78 -7.12
CA PRO A 86 -2.03 13.84 -6.04
C PRO A 86 -3.13 13.76 -4.98
N TYR A 87 -4.05 14.72 -4.96
CA TYR A 87 -5.08 14.83 -3.91
C TYR A 87 -6.51 14.61 -4.39
N SER A 88 -6.72 14.38 -5.69
CA SER A 88 -8.06 14.11 -6.21
C SER A 88 -8.57 12.74 -5.75
N LEU A 89 -9.88 12.66 -5.42
CA LEU A 89 -10.53 11.39 -5.13
C LEU A 89 -10.42 10.45 -6.34
N GLY A 90 -9.86 9.26 -6.14
CA GLY A 90 -9.63 8.28 -7.20
C GLY A 90 -8.34 8.45 -8.00
N GLY A 91 -7.70 9.62 -7.97
CA GLY A 91 -6.36 9.83 -8.55
C GLY A 91 -5.25 9.16 -7.77
N LEU A 92 -5.34 9.19 -6.44
CA LEU A 92 -4.33 8.70 -5.51
C LEU A 92 -3.80 7.30 -5.80
N GLY A 93 -4.69 6.34 -6.01
CA GLY A 93 -4.28 4.95 -6.22
C GLY A 93 -3.51 4.70 -7.50
N ARG A 94 -3.49 5.67 -8.42
CA ARG A 94 -2.94 5.52 -9.76
C ARG A 94 -1.65 6.28 -9.97
N ILE A 95 -1.58 7.48 -9.42
CA ILE A 95 -0.40 8.35 -9.56
C ILE A 95 0.70 8.00 -8.56
N ARG A 96 0.34 7.55 -7.35
CA ARG A 96 1.31 7.22 -6.29
C ARG A 96 2.31 6.15 -6.70
N ASP A 97 1.89 5.20 -7.54
CA ASP A 97 2.73 4.09 -7.98
C ASP A 97 4.02 4.52 -8.69
N THR A 98 4.01 5.67 -9.35
CA THR A 98 5.15 6.13 -10.15
C THR A 98 5.56 7.56 -9.81
N LEU A 99 4.60 8.46 -9.58
CA LEU A 99 4.88 9.86 -9.30
C LEU A 99 5.68 10.05 -8.00
N ASN A 100 5.35 9.29 -6.96
CA ASN A 100 6.01 9.37 -5.65
C ASN A 100 7.49 8.94 -5.66
N LYS A 101 7.97 8.30 -6.72
CA LYS A 101 9.35 7.84 -6.80
C LYS A 101 10.12 8.41 -7.99
N THR A 102 9.44 9.12 -8.88
CA THR A 102 10.06 9.65 -10.09
C THR A 102 9.94 11.17 -10.22
N ILE A 103 8.79 11.74 -9.86
CA ILE A 103 8.47 13.16 -10.06
C ILE A 103 8.44 13.93 -8.75
N TYR A 104 7.71 13.41 -7.74
CA TYR A 104 7.64 14.04 -6.43
C TYR A 104 8.69 13.49 -5.49
N GLU A 105 9.21 14.35 -4.65
CA GLU A 105 10.04 14.02 -3.50
C GLU A 105 9.35 14.53 -2.24
N PHE A 106 9.74 13.98 -1.08
CA PHE A 106 9.12 14.29 0.21
C PHE A 106 10.09 15.10 1.09
N LEU A 107 9.56 15.75 2.11
CA LEU A 107 10.40 16.48 3.06
C LEU A 107 11.34 15.53 3.81
N PHE A 108 10.81 14.35 4.18
CA PHE A 108 11.54 13.28 4.86
C PHE A 108 11.13 11.94 4.28
N TYR A 109 12.02 10.94 4.37
CA TYR A 109 11.73 9.54 4.08
C TYR A 109 11.87 8.69 5.33
N TYR A 110 11.01 7.71 5.49
CA TYR A 110 11.10 6.73 6.56
C TYR A 110 11.65 5.41 6.03
N ASN A 111 12.64 4.88 6.71
CA ASN A 111 13.19 3.56 6.41
C ASN A 111 12.57 2.51 7.34
N HIS A 112 11.72 1.65 6.81
CA HIS A 112 11.02 0.61 7.57
C HIS A 112 11.96 -0.47 8.13
N ASN A 113 13.13 -0.67 7.53
CA ASN A 113 14.06 -1.71 7.95
C ASN A 113 14.81 -1.35 9.24
N ASP A 114 15.16 -0.07 9.41
CA ASP A 114 15.94 0.43 10.55
C ASP A 114 15.19 1.45 11.42
N GLY A 115 14.00 1.89 11.01
CA GLY A 115 13.17 2.83 11.77
C GLY A 115 13.63 4.29 11.72
N THR A 116 14.52 4.66 10.81
CA THR A 116 15.05 6.03 10.73
C THR A 116 14.19 6.96 9.88
N ILE A 117 14.08 8.24 10.29
CA ILE A 117 13.52 9.33 9.49
C ILE A 117 14.71 10.08 8.86
N GLU A 118 14.80 10.01 7.54
CA GLU A 118 15.89 10.62 6.79
C GLU A 118 15.48 11.98 6.21
N PRO A 119 16.21 13.07 6.51
CA PRO A 119 16.02 14.38 5.90
C PRO A 119 16.29 14.35 4.39
N TRP A 120 15.38 14.96 3.59
CA TRP A 120 15.50 15.02 2.14
C TRP A 120 15.28 16.43 1.60
N LEU A 121 14.05 16.83 1.22
CA LEU A 121 13.76 18.24 0.86
C LEU A 121 13.82 19.17 2.07
N ALA A 122 13.64 18.65 3.27
CA ALA A 122 13.99 19.33 4.52
C ALA A 122 15.35 18.85 5.05
N THR A 123 15.97 19.65 5.90
CA THR A 123 17.23 19.32 6.59
C THR A 123 17.02 18.91 8.04
N GLY A 124 15.87 19.26 8.62
CA GLY A 124 15.52 18.91 9.99
C GLY A 124 14.21 19.53 10.44
N TYR A 125 13.80 19.14 11.64
CA TYR A 125 12.62 19.66 12.30
C TYR A 125 12.81 19.71 13.81
N GLU A 126 12.01 20.54 14.48
CA GLU A 126 11.99 20.68 15.94
C GLU A 126 10.55 20.92 16.41
N TYR A 127 10.11 20.11 17.38
CA TYR A 127 8.87 20.35 18.10
C TYR A 127 9.12 21.27 19.28
N ASN A 128 8.11 22.06 19.65
CA ASN A 128 8.11 22.72 20.93
C ASN A 128 7.82 21.72 22.08
N ASP A 129 8.00 22.16 23.35
CA ASP A 129 7.82 21.31 24.53
C ASP A 129 6.39 20.73 24.69
N THR A 130 5.40 21.32 24.03
CA THR A 130 3.98 20.92 24.11
C THR A 130 3.50 20.14 22.88
N PHE A 131 4.38 19.87 21.91
CA PHE A 131 4.06 19.13 20.66
C PHE A 131 2.90 19.72 19.84
N ASP A 132 2.64 21.01 19.97
CA ASP A 132 1.61 21.72 19.20
C ASP A 132 2.20 22.75 18.21
N GLU A 133 3.53 22.87 18.15
CA GLU A 133 4.24 23.60 17.11
C GLU A 133 5.41 22.77 16.56
N ILE A 134 5.62 22.82 15.24
CA ILE A 134 6.71 22.13 14.55
C ILE A 134 7.42 23.14 13.67
N THR A 135 8.67 23.45 13.94
CA THR A 135 9.52 24.26 13.05
C THR A 135 10.30 23.34 12.13
N ILE A 136 10.26 23.60 10.82
CA ILE A 136 10.92 22.77 9.80
C ILE A 136 11.82 23.67 8.95
N THR A 137 13.04 23.19 8.69
CA THR A 137 14.01 23.85 7.82
C THR A 137 14.14 23.08 6.52
N LEU A 138 13.90 23.74 5.41
CA LEU A 138 14.05 23.20 4.06
C LEU A 138 15.52 23.18 3.63
N ARG A 139 15.82 22.37 2.64
CA ARG A 139 17.13 22.34 2.00
C ARG A 139 17.23 23.49 0.99
N GLU A 140 18.28 24.27 1.10
CA GLU A 140 18.58 25.34 0.15
C GLU A 140 18.96 24.79 -1.24
N GLY A 141 18.57 25.50 -2.28
CA GLY A 141 18.91 25.16 -3.68
C GLY A 141 18.08 24.04 -4.28
N VAL A 142 16.98 23.64 -3.65
CA VAL A 142 15.98 22.77 -4.27
C VAL A 142 15.20 23.56 -5.32
N GLU A 143 15.08 22.98 -6.51
CA GLU A 143 14.35 23.56 -7.66
C GLU A 143 13.28 22.60 -8.17
N TRP A 144 12.17 23.15 -8.58
CA TRP A 144 11.15 22.46 -9.37
C TRP A 144 11.68 22.08 -10.76
N SER A 145 10.97 21.20 -11.46
CA SER A 145 11.40 20.71 -12.80
C SER A 145 11.33 21.78 -13.91
N ASP A 146 10.73 22.91 -13.66
CA ASP A 146 10.69 24.09 -14.53
C ASP A 146 11.71 25.16 -14.14
N GLY A 147 12.48 24.92 -13.08
CA GLY A 147 13.57 25.78 -12.63
C GLY A 147 13.18 26.82 -11.57
N GLU A 148 11.89 26.88 -11.18
CA GLU A 148 11.46 27.74 -10.08
C GLU A 148 11.98 27.18 -8.74
N PRO A 149 12.31 28.05 -7.74
CA PRO A 149 12.78 27.59 -6.45
C PRO A 149 11.65 26.91 -5.64
N PHE A 150 12.02 25.84 -4.92
CA PHE A 150 11.16 25.22 -3.92
C PHE A 150 11.30 25.95 -2.59
N THR A 151 10.21 26.42 -2.00
CA THR A 151 10.22 27.28 -0.82
C THR A 151 9.19 26.90 0.24
N ALA A 152 9.28 27.50 1.42
CA ALA A 152 8.30 27.39 2.49
C ALA A 152 6.88 27.83 2.08
N GLU A 153 6.77 28.73 1.09
CA GLU A 153 5.49 29.14 0.53
C GLU A 153 4.77 28.01 -0.22
N ASP A 154 5.49 27.09 -0.87
CA ASP A 154 4.90 25.92 -1.52
C ASP A 154 4.31 24.95 -0.48
N VAL A 155 5.01 24.76 0.65
CA VAL A 155 4.53 23.92 1.76
C VAL A 155 3.27 24.53 2.38
N LYS A 156 3.31 25.84 2.69
CA LYS A 156 2.15 26.56 3.21
C LYS A 156 0.96 26.45 2.27
N TYR A 157 1.16 26.75 0.99
CA TYR A 157 0.13 26.67 -0.04
C TYR A 157 -0.49 25.27 -0.09
N THR A 158 0.32 24.22 -0.04
CA THR A 158 -0.15 22.84 -0.07
C THR A 158 -1.08 22.53 1.09
N LEU A 159 -0.63 22.78 2.34
CA LEU A 159 -1.39 22.49 3.54
C LEU A 159 -2.70 23.30 3.61
N GLU A 160 -2.64 24.59 3.25
CA GLU A 160 -3.82 25.46 3.23
C GLU A 160 -4.82 25.05 2.14
N THR A 161 -4.36 24.69 0.94
CA THR A 161 -5.22 24.22 -0.17
C THR A 161 -5.96 22.95 0.21
N ILE A 162 -5.26 21.96 0.79
CA ILE A 162 -5.89 20.71 1.23
C ILE A 162 -6.89 21.00 2.33
N ARG A 163 -6.53 21.81 3.34
CA ARG A 163 -7.42 22.19 4.44
C ARG A 163 -8.68 22.92 3.98
N ALA A 164 -8.58 23.74 2.94
CA ALA A 164 -9.68 24.56 2.45
C ALA A 164 -10.64 23.83 1.50
N THR A 165 -10.30 22.61 1.03
CA THR A 165 -11.03 21.92 -0.03
C THR A 165 -11.49 20.54 0.45
N ASP A 166 -12.71 20.43 0.93
CA ASP A 166 -13.29 19.26 1.62
C ASP A 166 -13.20 17.94 0.85
N THR A 167 -13.16 18.00 -0.47
CA THR A 167 -13.13 16.83 -1.36
C THR A 167 -11.74 16.27 -1.60
N LEU A 168 -10.70 16.99 -1.22
CA LEU A 168 -9.33 16.51 -1.37
C LEU A 168 -9.00 15.48 -0.30
N VAL A 169 -8.16 14.54 -0.68
CA VAL A 169 -7.61 13.59 0.27
C VAL A 169 -6.79 14.33 1.33
N PHE A 170 -6.91 13.90 2.58
CA PHE A 170 -6.38 14.55 3.80
C PHE A 170 -7.05 15.86 4.21
N ALA A 171 -8.09 16.34 3.52
CA ALA A 171 -8.78 17.57 3.93
C ALA A 171 -9.26 17.52 5.39
N ALA A 172 -9.97 16.45 5.76
CA ALA A 172 -10.46 16.27 7.13
C ALA A 172 -9.34 16.26 8.17
N GLN A 173 -8.20 15.59 7.87
CA GLN A 173 -7.05 15.56 8.76
C GLN A 173 -6.37 16.92 8.87
N MET A 174 -6.23 17.66 7.76
CA MET A 174 -5.66 19.01 7.81
C MET A 174 -6.58 19.98 8.56
N GLN A 175 -7.90 19.86 8.42
CA GLN A 175 -8.87 20.63 9.20
C GLN A 175 -8.85 20.30 10.69
N GLU A 176 -8.68 19.03 11.04
CA GLU A 176 -8.58 18.60 12.43
C GLU A 176 -7.31 19.12 13.10
N TRP A 177 -6.16 18.98 12.41
CA TRP A 177 -4.86 19.12 13.04
C TRP A 177 -4.16 20.44 12.78
N VAL A 178 -4.28 21.04 11.59
CA VAL A 178 -3.51 22.24 11.21
C VAL A 178 -4.30 23.50 11.52
N LYS A 179 -3.84 24.25 12.51
CA LYS A 179 -4.41 25.54 12.87
C LYS A 179 -3.88 26.66 11.96
N ASP A 180 -2.55 26.70 11.77
CA ASP A 180 -1.89 27.73 10.97
C ASP A 180 -0.56 27.21 10.40
N VAL A 181 -0.05 27.85 9.35
CA VAL A 181 1.29 27.64 8.79
C VAL A 181 1.95 28.99 8.61
N GLU A 182 2.98 29.25 9.43
CA GLU A 182 3.72 30.51 9.45
C GLU A 182 5.02 30.37 8.64
N VAL A 183 5.17 31.12 7.56
CA VAL A 183 6.45 31.22 6.83
C VAL A 183 7.34 32.20 7.58
N ILE A 184 8.51 31.77 7.98
CA ILE A 184 9.51 32.58 8.69
C ILE A 184 10.45 33.23 7.67
N ASP A 185 10.92 32.43 6.70
CA ASP A 185 11.71 32.84 5.55
C ASP A 185 11.53 31.79 4.43
N ASP A 186 12.23 31.94 3.29
CA ASP A 186 12.08 31.06 2.13
C ASP A 186 12.41 29.59 2.44
N ALA A 187 13.24 29.32 3.45
CA ALA A 187 13.67 27.98 3.82
C ALA A 187 13.10 27.50 5.17
N THR A 188 12.39 28.34 5.92
CA THR A 188 11.94 27.99 7.27
C THR A 188 10.46 28.31 7.45
N PHE A 189 9.72 27.36 7.96
CA PHE A 189 8.30 27.53 8.30
C PHE A 189 7.97 26.81 9.60
N LYS A 190 6.87 27.25 10.22
CA LYS A 190 6.32 26.65 11.42
C LYS A 190 4.88 26.22 11.18
N ILE A 191 4.56 25.00 11.56
CA ILE A 191 3.18 24.47 11.59
C ILE A 191 2.68 24.59 13.02
N VAL A 192 1.54 25.24 13.19
CA VAL A 192 0.82 25.33 14.47
C VAL A 192 -0.34 24.35 14.43
N LEU A 193 -0.37 23.41 15.36
CA LEU A 193 -1.42 22.41 15.48
C LEU A 193 -2.57 22.93 16.37
N THR A 194 -3.73 22.32 16.25
CA THR A 194 -4.92 22.61 17.06
C THR A 194 -4.82 22.06 18.48
N LYS A 195 -4.05 21.00 18.65
CA LYS A 195 -3.76 20.27 19.91
C LYS A 195 -2.42 19.54 19.79
N PRO A 196 -1.80 19.12 20.90
CA PRO A 196 -0.56 18.34 20.86
C PRO A 196 -0.64 17.11 19.98
N ASN A 197 0.36 16.89 19.11
CA ASN A 197 0.49 15.67 18.32
C ASN A 197 1.96 15.39 17.96
N PRO A 198 2.71 14.62 18.75
CA PRO A 198 4.12 14.31 18.49
C PRO A 198 4.33 13.42 17.25
N ARG A 199 3.26 12.85 16.68
CA ARG A 199 3.29 11.97 15.50
C ARG A 199 2.96 12.68 14.20
N TRP A 200 2.55 13.96 14.27
CA TRP A 200 2.00 14.65 13.11
C TRP A 200 2.98 14.70 11.93
N LEU A 201 4.25 15.03 12.20
CA LEU A 201 5.30 15.06 11.15
C LEU A 201 5.47 13.68 10.51
N PHE A 202 5.60 12.63 11.31
CA PHE A 202 5.75 11.27 10.81
C PHE A 202 4.53 10.85 9.97
N SER A 203 3.32 11.18 10.42
CA SER A 203 2.09 10.78 9.76
C SER A 203 1.85 11.47 8.41
N PHE A 204 2.37 12.69 8.22
CA PHE A 204 2.01 13.49 7.04
C PHE A 204 3.21 13.97 6.20
N LEU A 205 4.36 14.24 6.80
CA LEU A 205 5.51 14.82 6.11
C LEU A 205 6.71 13.89 5.94
N ALA A 206 6.75 12.77 6.67
CA ALA A 206 7.70 11.69 6.41
C ALA A 206 7.04 10.65 5.50
N GLU A 207 7.65 10.38 4.36
CA GLU A 207 7.15 9.32 3.49
C GLU A 207 7.37 7.96 4.17
N ASN A 208 6.30 7.34 4.63
CA ASN A 208 6.30 6.10 5.39
C ASN A 208 5.38 5.02 4.81
N SER A 209 4.71 5.30 3.68
CA SER A 209 3.79 4.38 3.03
C SER A 209 3.43 4.87 1.62
N GLU A 210 2.33 4.38 1.09
CA GLU A 210 1.81 4.75 -0.23
C GLU A 210 1.33 6.20 -0.34
N ILE A 211 0.91 6.84 0.78
CA ILE A 211 0.15 8.09 0.76
C ILE A 211 0.69 9.04 1.83
N ASN A 212 1.54 9.97 1.40
CA ASN A 212 2.02 11.08 2.21
C ASN A 212 1.84 12.39 1.44
N LEU A 213 2.06 13.51 2.12
CA LEU A 213 1.88 14.83 1.50
C LEU A 213 3.02 15.14 0.53
N ALA A 214 2.74 15.04 -0.77
CA ALA A 214 3.57 15.62 -1.82
C ALA A 214 3.33 17.13 -1.87
N ILE A 215 4.40 17.91 -1.81
CA ILE A 215 4.26 19.37 -1.87
C ILE A 215 3.90 19.79 -3.29
N LEU A 216 2.98 20.74 -3.42
CA LEU A 216 2.50 21.28 -4.68
C LEU A 216 3.30 22.53 -5.09
N PRO A 217 3.70 22.67 -6.36
CA PRO A 217 4.29 23.91 -6.87
C PRO A 217 3.23 25.02 -6.90
N LYS A 218 3.31 25.96 -5.95
CA LYS A 218 2.35 27.06 -5.80
C LYS A 218 2.13 27.81 -7.10
N HIS A 219 3.20 28.13 -7.83
CA HIS A 219 3.15 28.89 -9.09
C HIS A 219 2.38 28.20 -10.22
N ILE A 220 2.20 26.87 -10.16
CA ILE A 220 1.37 26.10 -11.11
C ILE A 220 -0.07 25.99 -10.62
N TRP A 221 -0.26 25.78 -9.31
CA TRP A 221 -1.56 25.47 -8.74
C TRP A 221 -2.37 26.72 -8.35
N GLU A 222 -1.72 27.85 -8.08
CA GLU A 222 -2.39 29.08 -7.71
C GLU A 222 -3.31 29.55 -8.84
N GLY A 223 -4.60 29.72 -8.52
CA GLY A 223 -5.63 30.07 -9.49
C GLY A 223 -6.26 28.91 -10.25
N GLN A 224 -5.80 27.66 -10.02
CA GLN A 224 -6.49 26.45 -10.48
C GLN A 224 -7.58 26.07 -9.47
N ASP A 225 -8.60 25.37 -9.95
CA ASP A 225 -9.55 24.70 -9.07
C ASP A 225 -8.96 23.34 -8.60
N PRO A 226 -8.59 23.18 -7.32
CA PRO A 226 -7.88 21.99 -6.86
C PRO A 226 -8.71 20.70 -6.94
N GLU A 227 -10.04 20.77 -7.04
CA GLU A 227 -10.90 19.59 -7.20
C GLU A 227 -10.84 19.01 -8.61
N THR A 228 -10.75 19.88 -9.60
CA THR A 228 -10.89 19.52 -11.03
C THR A 228 -9.59 19.63 -11.82
N PHE A 229 -8.58 20.27 -11.27
CA PHE A 229 -7.28 20.42 -11.93
C PHE A 229 -6.60 19.06 -12.09
N SER A 230 -6.43 18.61 -13.34
CA SER A 230 -5.81 17.31 -13.64
C SER A 230 -4.31 17.29 -13.41
N ASN A 231 -3.63 18.44 -13.35
CA ASN A 231 -2.17 18.59 -13.30
C ASN A 231 -1.46 17.79 -14.42
N PHE A 232 -2.04 17.82 -15.62
CA PHE A 232 -1.53 17.07 -16.77
C PHE A 232 -1.56 17.91 -18.03
N ASP A 233 -0.39 18.30 -18.50
CA ASP A 233 -0.15 18.93 -19.80
C ASP A 233 1.31 18.75 -20.19
N LEU A 234 1.58 17.76 -21.04
CA LEU A 234 2.96 17.42 -21.44
C LEU A 234 3.62 18.52 -22.31
N GLU A 235 2.85 19.38 -22.97
CA GLU A 235 3.40 20.50 -23.74
C GLU A 235 3.90 21.61 -22.81
N GLN A 236 3.26 21.78 -21.66
CA GLN A 236 3.69 22.70 -20.61
C GLN A 236 4.70 22.05 -19.62
N GLY A 237 5.02 20.76 -19.79
CA GLY A 237 5.92 20.03 -18.89
C GLY A 237 5.27 19.59 -17.57
N TRP A 238 3.94 19.53 -17.51
CA TRP A 238 3.22 19.06 -16.31
C TRP A 238 3.08 17.54 -16.27
N PRO A 239 3.11 16.88 -15.09
CA PRO A 239 3.23 17.48 -13.76
C PRO A 239 4.63 18.00 -13.46
N VAL A 240 4.69 19.15 -12.76
CA VAL A 240 5.93 19.73 -12.23
C VAL A 240 6.22 19.10 -10.86
N GLY A 241 7.44 18.67 -10.65
CA GLY A 241 7.90 18.08 -9.40
C GLY A 241 9.39 18.34 -9.14
N THR A 242 9.88 18.02 -7.96
CA THR A 242 11.30 18.20 -7.61
C THR A 242 12.17 17.01 -8.03
N GLY A 243 11.58 15.85 -8.30
CA GLY A 243 12.26 14.58 -8.51
C GLY A 243 13.13 14.47 -9.77
N PRO A 244 13.90 13.38 -9.88
CA PRO A 244 14.89 13.20 -10.94
C PRO A 244 14.32 12.87 -12.32
N TYR A 245 13.00 12.68 -12.44
CA TYR A 245 12.36 12.33 -13.71
C TYR A 245 11.21 13.27 -14.06
N ARG A 246 10.86 13.31 -15.35
CA ARG A 246 9.67 13.98 -15.87
C ARG A 246 8.84 13.03 -16.72
N LEU A 247 7.53 13.17 -16.69
CA LEU A 247 6.61 12.45 -17.57
C LEU A 247 6.73 12.98 -18.99
N VAL A 248 7.00 12.13 -19.98
CA VAL A 248 7.20 12.50 -21.39
C VAL A 248 6.17 11.88 -22.32
N ALA A 249 5.54 10.78 -21.92
CA ALA A 249 4.42 10.19 -22.63
C ALA A 249 3.51 9.44 -21.66
N ALA A 250 2.21 9.47 -21.90
CA ALA A 250 1.23 8.75 -21.12
C ALA A 250 0.04 8.30 -21.98
N SER A 251 -0.38 7.05 -21.75
CA SER A 251 -1.54 6.42 -22.39
C SER A 251 -2.07 5.28 -21.50
N GLU A 252 -3.19 4.68 -21.88
CA GLU A 252 -3.70 3.48 -21.22
C GLU A 252 -2.75 2.27 -21.24
N SER A 253 -1.79 2.25 -22.19
CA SER A 253 -0.85 1.14 -22.37
C SER A 253 0.52 1.37 -21.76
N GLN A 254 0.90 2.62 -21.49
CA GLN A 254 2.18 2.94 -20.87
C GLN A 254 2.26 4.38 -20.34
N GLN A 255 3.15 4.58 -19.37
CA GLN A 255 3.67 5.88 -18.98
C GLN A 255 5.20 5.85 -19.12
N VAL A 256 5.79 6.91 -19.68
CA VAL A 256 7.23 7.03 -19.94
C VAL A 256 7.78 8.24 -19.21
N PHE A 257 8.81 8.02 -18.42
CA PHE A 257 9.49 9.04 -17.63
C PHE A 257 10.95 9.09 -18.05
N ASP A 258 11.45 10.28 -18.40
CA ASP A 258 12.83 10.50 -18.74
C ASP A 258 13.56 11.24 -17.61
N ARG A 259 14.82 10.86 -17.38
CA ARG A 259 15.70 11.49 -16.40
C ARG A 259 15.92 12.97 -16.74
N ARG A 260 15.94 13.78 -15.70
CA ARG A 260 16.32 15.19 -15.75
C ARG A 260 17.81 15.31 -15.39
N ASP A 261 18.64 15.75 -16.33
CA ASP A 261 20.05 15.96 -16.05
C ASP A 261 20.30 17.27 -15.26
N ASP A 262 19.27 18.11 -15.12
CA ASP A 262 19.22 19.34 -14.32
C ASP A 262 18.58 19.17 -12.93
N TRP A 263 18.46 17.93 -12.44
CA TRP A 263 17.91 17.66 -11.12
C TRP A 263 18.72 18.36 -10.02
N TRP A 264 18.00 19.04 -9.11
CA TRP A 264 18.57 19.87 -8.06
C TRP A 264 19.62 19.14 -7.20
N ALA A 265 19.35 17.87 -6.85
CA ALA A 265 20.21 17.10 -5.97
C ALA A 265 21.58 16.79 -6.64
N ALA A 266 21.59 16.55 -7.95
CA ALA A 266 22.82 16.38 -8.69
C ALA A 266 23.55 17.73 -8.89
N LYS A 267 22.83 18.81 -9.17
CA LYS A 267 23.41 20.16 -9.30
C LYS A 267 24.06 20.64 -8.00
N SER A 268 23.46 20.33 -6.85
CA SER A 268 23.97 20.70 -5.51
C SER A 268 25.05 19.74 -4.98
N GLY A 269 25.24 18.58 -5.60
CA GLY A 269 26.10 17.51 -5.09
C GLY A 269 25.53 16.75 -3.89
N PHE A 270 24.21 16.84 -3.67
CA PHE A 270 23.51 16.09 -2.62
C PHE A 270 23.36 14.61 -2.97
N ALA A 271 23.07 14.32 -4.21
CA ALA A 271 23.01 12.95 -4.73
C ALA A 271 23.58 12.90 -6.16
N GLU A 272 23.94 11.71 -6.61
CA GLU A 272 24.35 11.50 -8.02
C GLU A 272 23.11 11.31 -8.90
N LEU A 273 23.26 11.59 -10.21
CA LEU A 273 22.21 11.27 -11.17
C LEU A 273 22.00 9.75 -11.24
N PRO A 274 20.73 9.26 -11.25
CA PRO A 274 20.48 7.84 -11.48
C PRO A 274 21.10 7.38 -12.81
N GLU A 275 21.62 6.17 -12.88
CA GLU A 275 22.08 5.59 -14.17
C GLU A 275 20.94 5.34 -15.15
N ILE A 276 19.73 5.15 -14.62
CA ILE A 276 18.51 4.95 -15.42
C ILE A 276 18.16 6.24 -16.14
N GLU A 277 18.18 6.23 -17.47
CA GLU A 277 17.80 7.39 -18.28
C GLU A 277 16.30 7.42 -18.61
N ARG A 278 15.64 6.26 -18.62
CA ARG A 278 14.21 6.12 -18.88
C ARG A 278 13.57 5.10 -17.98
N PHE A 279 12.41 5.47 -17.47
CA PHE A 279 11.56 4.60 -16.70
C PHE A 279 10.22 4.40 -17.45
N ILE A 280 9.80 3.15 -17.65
CA ILE A 280 8.57 2.82 -18.35
C ILE A 280 7.67 2.01 -17.42
N ARG A 281 6.44 2.48 -17.19
CA ARG A 281 5.39 1.73 -16.52
C ARG A 281 4.45 1.14 -17.55
N ILE A 282 4.17 -0.16 -17.45
CA ILE A 282 3.20 -0.87 -18.29
C ILE A 282 2.18 -1.63 -17.45
N PRO A 283 0.97 -1.91 -17.96
CA PRO A 283 0.05 -2.83 -17.32
C PRO A 283 0.59 -4.26 -17.41
N GLY A 284 0.51 -5.01 -16.30
CA GLY A 284 0.99 -6.40 -16.21
C GLY A 284 -0.07 -7.44 -16.54
N GLY A 285 -1.32 -7.03 -16.71
CA GLY A 285 -2.43 -7.94 -16.90
C GLY A 285 -2.86 -8.63 -15.60
N ASP A 286 -3.26 -9.89 -15.72
CA ASP A 286 -3.50 -10.81 -14.60
C ASP A 286 -2.16 -11.42 -14.09
N ALA A 287 -2.22 -12.18 -13.00
CA ALA A 287 -1.05 -12.79 -12.36
C ALA A 287 -0.25 -13.67 -13.34
N ALA A 288 -0.91 -14.46 -14.17
CA ALA A 288 -0.24 -15.32 -15.15
C ALA A 288 0.45 -14.50 -16.25
N SER A 289 -0.15 -13.40 -16.68
CA SER A 289 0.45 -12.47 -17.64
C SER A 289 1.68 -11.77 -17.06
N ALA A 290 1.58 -11.29 -15.82
CA ALA A 290 2.70 -10.70 -15.11
C ALA A 290 3.87 -11.67 -14.95
N ALA A 291 3.61 -12.90 -14.49
CA ALA A 291 4.65 -13.95 -14.38
C ALA A 291 5.30 -14.27 -15.72
N ARG A 292 4.55 -14.26 -16.82
CA ARG A 292 5.09 -14.49 -18.18
C ARG A 292 6.04 -13.35 -18.60
N LEU A 293 5.72 -12.09 -18.32
CA LEU A 293 6.59 -10.95 -18.63
C LEU A 293 7.96 -11.09 -17.92
N PHE A 294 7.95 -11.49 -16.63
CA PHE A 294 9.18 -11.76 -15.89
C PHE A 294 9.94 -12.97 -16.46
N ALA A 295 9.26 -14.07 -16.76
CA ALA A 295 9.87 -15.27 -17.32
C ALA A 295 10.54 -15.01 -18.69
N GLN A 296 10.04 -14.05 -19.46
CA GLN A 296 10.58 -13.63 -20.76
C GLN A 296 11.69 -12.55 -20.64
N GLY A 297 11.88 -11.97 -19.45
CA GLY A 297 12.83 -10.88 -19.24
C GLY A 297 12.40 -9.55 -19.86
N GLU A 298 11.09 -9.38 -20.10
CA GLU A 298 10.53 -8.17 -20.71
C GLU A 298 10.37 -7.02 -19.73
N VAL A 299 10.37 -7.33 -18.42
CA VAL A 299 10.24 -6.35 -17.33
C VAL A 299 11.39 -6.51 -16.33
N ASP A 300 11.73 -5.42 -15.64
CA ASP A 300 12.79 -5.37 -14.65
C ASP A 300 12.28 -5.50 -13.23
N PHE A 301 11.11 -4.95 -12.91
CA PHE A 301 10.51 -5.13 -11.60
C PHE A 301 8.99 -4.92 -11.60
N GLY A 302 8.38 -5.29 -10.47
CA GLY A 302 6.96 -5.17 -10.22
C GLY A 302 6.41 -6.37 -9.46
N GLY A 303 5.12 -6.52 -9.48
CA GLY A 303 4.43 -7.58 -8.74
C GLY A 303 3.30 -7.01 -7.89
N PRO A 304 2.98 -7.63 -6.75
CA PRO A 304 3.56 -8.91 -6.27
C PRO A 304 3.11 -10.12 -7.09
N LEU A 305 3.99 -11.10 -7.21
CA LEU A 305 3.65 -12.43 -7.74
C LEU A 305 3.25 -13.38 -6.60
N GLY A 306 2.43 -14.38 -6.91
CA GLY A 306 2.25 -15.53 -6.04
C GLY A 306 3.54 -16.37 -6.00
N LYS A 307 3.76 -17.12 -4.91
CA LYS A 307 4.93 -18.01 -4.75
C LYS A 307 5.15 -18.91 -5.96
N GLY A 308 4.12 -19.68 -6.36
CA GLY A 308 4.23 -20.61 -7.48
C GLY A 308 4.49 -19.92 -8.82
N ASP A 309 3.90 -18.74 -9.05
CA ASP A 309 4.12 -17.93 -10.25
C ASP A 309 5.56 -17.40 -10.31
N PHE A 310 6.11 -16.95 -9.17
CA PHE A 310 7.49 -16.51 -9.06
C PHE A 310 8.49 -17.67 -9.32
N GLU A 311 8.29 -18.82 -8.65
CA GLU A 311 9.14 -20.01 -8.84
C GLU A 311 9.13 -20.49 -10.29
N ALA A 312 7.96 -20.58 -10.91
CA ALA A 312 7.82 -20.98 -12.32
C ALA A 312 8.45 -19.96 -13.29
N ALA A 313 8.38 -18.68 -12.98
CA ALA A 313 9.05 -17.64 -13.76
C ALA A 313 10.57 -17.72 -13.59
N ARG A 314 11.07 -17.92 -12.37
CA ARG A 314 12.50 -18.05 -12.05
C ARG A 314 13.16 -19.27 -12.67
N GLU A 315 12.45 -20.40 -12.79
CA GLU A 315 12.94 -21.58 -13.54
C GLU A 315 13.29 -21.24 -15.00
N ARG A 316 12.57 -20.29 -15.63
CA ARG A 316 12.77 -19.86 -17.02
C ARG A 316 13.73 -18.69 -17.14
N ASN A 317 13.76 -17.84 -16.15
CA ASN A 317 14.64 -16.68 -16.06
C ASN A 317 15.37 -16.69 -14.72
N PRO A 318 16.57 -17.33 -14.65
CA PRO A 318 17.33 -17.45 -13.40
C PRO A 318 17.84 -16.11 -12.83
N ASP A 319 17.77 -15.03 -13.60
CA ASP A 319 18.16 -13.69 -13.15
C ASP A 319 17.09 -13.02 -12.28
N LEU A 320 15.93 -13.70 -12.07
CA LEU A 320 14.90 -13.17 -11.19
C LEU A 320 15.28 -13.37 -9.72
N MET A 321 15.06 -12.32 -8.95
CA MET A 321 15.25 -12.27 -7.50
C MET A 321 14.04 -11.66 -6.80
N ALA A 322 13.93 -11.91 -5.53
CA ALA A 322 12.96 -11.31 -4.62
C ALA A 322 13.69 -10.86 -3.36
N TRP A 323 12.95 -10.47 -2.31
CA TRP A 323 13.58 -10.03 -1.05
C TRP A 323 14.47 -11.10 -0.43
N HIS A 324 13.96 -12.32 -0.25
CA HIS A 324 14.75 -13.45 0.24
C HIS A 324 15.36 -14.24 -0.92
N ASN A 325 16.57 -14.72 -0.70
CA ASN A 325 17.33 -15.51 -1.68
C ASN A 325 16.82 -16.95 -1.80
N GLU A 326 16.19 -17.45 -0.74
CA GLU A 326 15.67 -18.83 -0.65
C GLU A 326 14.19 -18.84 -0.26
N GLY A 327 13.44 -19.81 -0.85
CA GLY A 327 12.06 -20.07 -0.48
C GLY A 327 11.91 -20.88 0.83
N PRO A 328 10.70 -21.08 1.29
CA PRO A 328 9.43 -20.78 0.61
C PRO A 328 8.93 -19.33 0.73
N SER A 329 9.45 -18.56 1.67
CA SER A 329 9.02 -17.19 1.94
C SER A 329 9.88 -16.19 1.16
N TRP A 330 9.60 -16.05 -0.13
CA TRP A 330 10.34 -15.14 -1.02
C TRP A 330 10.09 -13.66 -0.74
N GLY A 331 8.91 -13.34 -0.15
CA GLY A 331 8.42 -11.98 0.00
C GLY A 331 8.91 -11.28 1.25
N THR A 332 8.82 -9.95 1.24
CA THR A 332 8.99 -9.10 2.41
C THR A 332 7.66 -8.86 3.13
N ALA A 333 7.74 -8.55 4.43
CA ALA A 333 6.60 -8.14 5.24
C ALA A 333 5.96 -6.85 4.71
N ASP A 334 4.65 -6.73 4.83
CA ASP A 334 3.88 -5.49 4.66
C ASP A 334 3.62 -4.83 6.03
N ALA A 335 3.18 -3.58 6.03
CA ALA A 335 2.64 -2.91 7.23
C ALA A 335 1.28 -3.49 7.66
N CYS A 336 0.88 -4.62 7.09
CA CYS A 336 -0.42 -5.26 7.28
C CYS A 336 -0.25 -6.71 7.77
N VAL A 337 -1.27 -7.16 8.50
CA VAL A 337 -1.43 -8.56 8.87
C VAL A 337 -2.80 -9.05 8.41
N TYR A 338 -2.94 -10.35 8.13
CA TYR A 338 -4.25 -10.95 7.87
C TYR A 338 -4.97 -11.25 9.16
N ILE A 339 -6.23 -10.85 9.26
CA ILE A 339 -7.06 -11.06 10.44
C ILE A 339 -8.34 -11.82 10.09
N LEU A 340 -8.85 -12.60 11.06
CA LEU A 340 -10.26 -12.92 11.15
C LEU A 340 -10.91 -11.80 11.96
N GLY A 341 -11.53 -10.87 11.25
CA GLY A 341 -12.33 -9.82 11.86
C GLY A 341 -13.70 -10.36 12.27
N LEU A 342 -14.16 -9.93 13.43
CA LEU A 342 -15.46 -10.28 14.00
C LEU A 342 -16.21 -8.99 14.38
N ASN A 343 -17.51 -8.94 14.08
CA ASN A 343 -18.36 -7.84 14.50
C ASN A 343 -18.74 -8.00 15.98
N THR A 344 -18.05 -7.30 16.88
CA THR A 344 -18.27 -7.42 18.33
C THR A 344 -19.58 -6.81 18.81
N ALA A 345 -20.31 -6.11 17.96
CA ALA A 345 -21.66 -5.61 18.26
C ALA A 345 -22.75 -6.68 18.02
N VAL A 346 -22.40 -7.89 17.52
CA VAL A 346 -23.33 -8.97 17.16
C VAL A 346 -23.10 -10.19 18.04
N GLU A 347 -24.19 -10.78 18.56
CA GLU A 347 -24.12 -12.10 19.21
C GLU A 347 -23.79 -13.20 18.19
N PRO A 348 -22.96 -14.19 18.56
CA PRO A 348 -22.34 -14.36 19.88
C PRO A 348 -20.94 -13.71 19.98
N PHE A 349 -20.50 -12.97 18.95
CA PHE A 349 -19.15 -12.38 18.87
C PHE A 349 -18.95 -11.19 19.81
N ASN A 350 -20.01 -10.68 20.44
CA ASN A 350 -19.92 -9.68 21.51
C ASN A 350 -19.31 -10.26 22.81
N ASN A 351 -19.28 -11.60 22.98
CA ASN A 351 -18.68 -12.27 24.14
C ASN A 351 -17.19 -12.57 23.89
N PRO A 352 -16.25 -12.04 24.71
CA PRO A 352 -14.82 -12.35 24.60
C PRO A 352 -14.51 -13.86 24.70
N ASP A 353 -15.19 -14.60 25.55
CA ASP A 353 -14.96 -16.05 25.70
C ASP A 353 -15.23 -16.80 24.39
N VAL A 354 -16.24 -16.38 23.63
CA VAL A 354 -16.52 -16.95 22.30
C VAL A 354 -15.40 -16.62 21.31
N ARG A 355 -14.90 -15.36 21.33
CA ARG A 355 -13.78 -14.97 20.45
C ARG A 355 -12.49 -15.75 20.80
N TRP A 356 -12.21 -15.94 22.10
CA TRP A 356 -11.13 -16.76 22.56
C TRP A 356 -11.32 -18.25 22.20
N ALA A 357 -12.53 -18.79 22.30
CA ALA A 357 -12.84 -20.15 21.85
C ALA A 357 -12.55 -20.33 20.34
N ILE A 358 -12.90 -19.32 19.52
CA ILE A 358 -12.57 -19.30 18.09
C ILE A 358 -11.06 -19.23 17.89
N ASN A 359 -10.34 -18.41 18.66
CA ASN A 359 -8.88 -18.31 18.57
C ASN A 359 -8.18 -19.66 18.84
N HIS A 360 -8.57 -20.35 19.91
CA HIS A 360 -8.02 -21.68 20.24
C HIS A 360 -8.42 -22.78 19.26
N ALA A 361 -9.40 -22.55 18.40
CA ALA A 361 -9.77 -23.47 17.32
C ALA A 361 -8.87 -23.36 16.08
N ILE A 362 -7.96 -22.36 16.02
CA ILE A 362 -7.18 -22.04 14.83
C ILE A 362 -5.73 -22.48 14.98
N ASP A 363 -5.30 -23.44 14.16
CA ASP A 363 -3.90 -23.76 13.93
C ASP A 363 -3.35 -22.88 12.80
N ARG A 364 -2.67 -21.80 13.17
CA ARG A 364 -2.11 -20.83 12.24
C ARG A 364 -1.03 -21.42 11.33
N ASN A 365 -0.21 -22.34 11.84
CA ASN A 365 0.83 -23.02 11.07
C ASN A 365 0.21 -23.87 9.95
N GLN A 366 -0.82 -24.65 10.28
CA GLN A 366 -1.56 -25.41 9.28
C GLN A 366 -2.26 -24.47 8.27
N LEU A 367 -2.85 -23.38 8.75
CA LEU A 367 -3.54 -22.41 7.92
C LEU A 367 -2.59 -21.80 6.87
N VAL A 368 -1.40 -21.33 7.29
CA VAL A 368 -0.37 -20.77 6.40
C VAL A 368 0.14 -21.82 5.41
N THR A 369 0.32 -23.06 5.87
CA THR A 369 0.75 -24.16 5.00
C THR A 369 -0.27 -24.44 3.90
N LEU A 370 -1.56 -24.53 4.25
CA LEU A 370 -2.63 -24.89 3.30
C LEU A 370 -3.00 -23.73 2.38
N ALA A 371 -2.98 -22.49 2.87
CA ALA A 371 -3.39 -21.32 2.11
C ALA A 371 -2.28 -20.72 1.24
N TYR A 372 -1.04 -20.75 1.73
CA TYR A 372 0.06 -20.00 1.12
C TYR A 372 1.35 -20.83 0.95
N GLU A 373 1.31 -22.14 1.16
CA GLU A 373 2.48 -23.04 0.98
C GLU A 373 3.71 -22.55 1.75
N ASN A 374 3.51 -22.03 2.96
CA ASN A 374 4.52 -21.41 3.83
C ASN A 374 5.24 -20.19 3.22
N SER A 375 4.61 -19.47 2.29
CA SER A 375 5.16 -18.23 1.75
C SER A 375 4.94 -17.01 2.65
N THR A 376 4.23 -17.18 3.76
CA THR A 376 4.10 -16.22 4.84
C THR A 376 4.31 -16.89 6.20
N VAL A 377 4.22 -16.14 7.30
CA VAL A 377 4.41 -16.61 8.66
C VAL A 377 3.16 -16.38 9.52
N PRO A 378 2.87 -17.25 10.51
CA PRO A 378 1.84 -17.01 11.49
C PRO A 378 2.10 -15.74 12.29
N MET A 379 1.03 -15.04 12.67
CA MET A 379 1.09 -13.85 13.53
C MET A 379 -0.02 -13.91 14.58
N VAL A 380 0.22 -13.28 15.74
CA VAL A 380 -0.72 -13.25 16.86
C VAL A 380 -1.11 -11.84 17.30
N MET A 381 -0.35 -10.83 16.90
CA MET A 381 -0.62 -9.43 17.17
C MET A 381 -0.84 -8.68 15.86
N PRO A 382 -1.65 -7.61 15.84
CA PRO A 382 -1.87 -6.81 14.63
C PRO A 382 -0.70 -5.84 14.37
N LEU A 383 0.51 -6.36 14.43
CA LEU A 383 1.77 -5.66 14.28
C LEU A 383 2.62 -6.39 13.24
N SER A 384 3.16 -5.66 12.27
CA SER A 384 4.08 -6.23 11.27
C SER A 384 5.47 -6.48 11.84
N SER A 385 6.29 -7.26 11.11
CA SER A 385 7.67 -7.60 11.51
C SER A 385 8.68 -6.49 11.22
N PHE A 386 8.29 -5.21 11.22
CA PHE A 386 9.22 -4.10 11.06
C PHE A 386 10.03 -3.84 12.34
N GLY A 387 11.32 -3.50 12.20
CA GLY A 387 12.24 -3.40 13.31
C GLY A 387 11.79 -2.46 14.43
N GLY A 388 11.22 -1.30 14.10
CA GLY A 388 10.67 -0.37 15.10
C GLY A 388 9.52 -0.96 15.90
N VAL A 389 8.63 -1.73 15.27
CA VAL A 389 7.45 -2.34 15.91
C VAL A 389 7.81 -3.56 16.75
N LEU A 390 8.76 -4.39 16.28
CA LEU A 390 9.21 -5.59 17.00
C LEU A 390 9.76 -5.25 18.40
N ALA A 391 10.46 -4.13 18.54
CA ALA A 391 10.97 -3.69 19.84
C ALA A 391 9.85 -3.45 20.88
N TYR A 392 8.67 -3.03 20.44
CA TYR A 392 7.50 -2.90 21.32
C TYR A 392 6.80 -4.24 21.56
N GLN A 393 6.82 -5.16 20.61
CA GLN A 393 6.27 -6.50 20.80
C GLN A 393 7.06 -7.26 21.88
N ASP A 394 8.37 -7.11 21.94
CA ASP A 394 9.21 -7.68 22.98
C ASP A 394 8.83 -7.20 24.40
N LYS A 395 8.24 -6.01 24.53
CA LYS A 395 7.79 -5.45 25.83
C LYS A 395 6.53 -6.09 26.39
N ILE A 396 5.82 -6.89 25.61
CA ILE A 396 4.56 -7.56 26.01
C ILE A 396 4.67 -9.09 25.93
N GLN A 397 5.88 -9.64 25.90
CA GLN A 397 6.07 -11.09 25.79
C GLN A 397 5.42 -11.85 26.96
N ASP A 398 5.44 -11.29 28.16
CA ASP A 398 4.78 -11.84 29.34
C ASP A 398 3.26 -11.95 29.16
N LEU A 399 2.62 -11.00 28.49
CA LEU A 399 1.20 -11.07 28.14
C LEU A 399 0.93 -12.16 27.10
N LEU A 400 1.76 -12.26 26.05
CA LEU A 400 1.62 -13.30 25.03
C LEU A 400 1.73 -14.70 25.67
N ASP A 401 2.65 -14.87 26.61
CA ASP A 401 2.82 -16.12 27.39
C ASP A 401 1.62 -16.37 28.32
N GLN A 402 1.09 -15.32 28.96
CA GLN A 402 -0.07 -15.43 29.85
C GLN A 402 -1.33 -15.86 29.09
N TYR A 403 -1.63 -15.19 27.98
CA TYR A 403 -2.85 -15.43 27.20
C TYR A 403 -2.75 -16.64 26.28
N GLN A 404 -1.54 -17.16 26.00
CA GLN A 404 -1.31 -18.32 25.13
C GLN A 404 -2.01 -18.16 23.75
N VAL A 405 -1.82 -17.00 23.13
CA VAL A 405 -2.58 -16.59 21.92
C VAL A 405 -2.37 -17.54 20.74
N ASP A 406 -1.16 -18.14 20.61
CA ASP A 406 -0.80 -19.07 19.54
C ASP A 406 -0.87 -20.55 19.98
N ASP A 407 -1.78 -20.88 20.87
CA ASP A 407 -1.96 -22.26 21.37
C ASP A 407 -3.29 -22.83 20.86
N PRO A 408 -3.30 -23.60 19.73
CA PRO A 408 -4.52 -24.25 19.27
C PRO A 408 -4.89 -25.40 20.23
N ASP A 409 -5.99 -25.21 20.95
CA ASP A 409 -6.47 -26.17 21.96
C ASP A 409 -8.00 -26.30 21.93
N LEU A 410 -8.45 -27.39 21.31
CA LEU A 410 -9.89 -27.68 21.24
C LEU A 410 -10.52 -27.97 22.62
N THR A 411 -9.73 -28.33 23.63
CA THR A 411 -10.23 -28.49 25.01
C THR A 411 -10.59 -27.13 25.60
N LYS A 412 -9.72 -26.14 25.42
CA LYS A 412 -10.01 -24.75 25.81
C LYS A 412 -11.21 -24.18 25.04
N THR A 413 -11.29 -24.46 23.73
CA THR A 413 -12.48 -24.10 22.93
C THR A 413 -13.76 -24.65 23.56
N GLU A 414 -13.77 -25.92 23.99
CA GLU A 414 -14.95 -26.56 24.59
C GLU A 414 -15.26 -26.01 25.98
N GLU A 415 -14.25 -25.74 26.80
CA GLU A 415 -14.41 -25.13 28.12
C GLU A 415 -15.00 -23.71 28.02
N LEU A 416 -14.47 -22.85 27.14
CA LEU A 416 -14.94 -21.48 26.94
C LEU A 416 -16.36 -21.42 26.38
N MET A 417 -16.66 -22.21 25.35
CA MET A 417 -18.01 -22.26 24.77
C MET A 417 -19.05 -22.77 25.79
N THR A 418 -18.69 -23.81 26.56
CA THR A 418 -19.57 -24.34 27.61
C THR A 418 -19.75 -23.33 28.75
N GLY A 419 -18.65 -22.65 29.16
CA GLY A 419 -18.68 -21.58 30.16
C GLY A 419 -19.54 -20.39 29.74
N ALA A 420 -19.53 -20.07 28.45
CA ALA A 420 -20.39 -19.03 27.84
C ALA A 420 -21.86 -19.48 27.64
N GLY A 421 -22.21 -20.72 28.04
CA GLY A 421 -23.58 -21.22 28.03
C GLY A 421 -24.03 -21.90 26.73
N PHE A 422 -23.10 -22.21 25.82
CA PHE A 422 -23.38 -22.96 24.59
C PHE A 422 -23.31 -24.47 24.84
N THR A 423 -24.04 -25.23 24.05
CA THR A 423 -24.02 -26.70 24.03
C THR A 423 -23.90 -27.20 22.59
N LYS A 424 -23.53 -28.47 22.40
CA LYS A 424 -23.49 -29.04 21.05
C LYS A 424 -24.81 -29.71 20.68
N ASP A 425 -25.27 -29.51 19.45
CA ASP A 425 -26.43 -30.22 18.89
C ASP A 425 -26.09 -31.65 18.50
N GLY A 426 -27.07 -32.39 17.93
CA GLY A 426 -26.89 -33.78 17.53
C GLY A 426 -25.91 -34.00 16.37
N GLU A 427 -25.48 -32.95 15.69
CA GLU A 427 -24.46 -32.95 14.63
C GLU A 427 -23.10 -32.46 15.11
N GLY A 428 -23.00 -32.01 16.36
CA GLY A 428 -21.77 -31.55 16.99
C GLY A 428 -21.50 -30.04 16.86
N PHE A 429 -22.47 -29.24 16.38
CA PHE A 429 -22.34 -27.80 16.26
C PHE A 429 -22.79 -27.09 17.54
N TRP A 430 -22.08 -26.00 17.88
CA TRP A 430 -22.43 -25.14 18.99
C TRP A 430 -23.77 -24.44 18.78
N VAL A 431 -24.63 -24.52 19.78
CA VAL A 431 -25.95 -23.87 19.82
C VAL A 431 -26.12 -23.06 21.10
N ASP A 432 -26.85 -21.94 20.99
CA ASP A 432 -27.26 -21.12 22.14
C ASP A 432 -28.35 -21.80 22.98
N GLY A 433 -28.75 -21.16 24.08
CA GLY A 433 -29.83 -21.65 24.96
C GLY A 433 -31.20 -21.76 24.28
N SER A 434 -31.39 -21.22 23.09
CA SER A 434 -32.58 -21.30 22.25
C SER A 434 -32.48 -22.39 21.15
N GLY A 435 -31.31 -23.02 21.02
CA GLY A 435 -31.03 -24.03 20.01
C GLY A 435 -30.59 -23.48 18.65
N ASN A 436 -30.24 -22.19 18.55
CA ASN A 436 -29.69 -21.62 17.32
C ASN A 436 -28.20 -21.91 17.23
N ARG A 437 -27.73 -22.37 16.05
CA ARG A 437 -26.32 -22.60 15.79
C ARG A 437 -25.51 -21.32 15.76
N VAL A 438 -24.27 -21.41 16.21
CA VAL A 438 -23.25 -20.37 15.98
C VAL A 438 -22.77 -20.48 14.52
N VAL A 439 -23.40 -19.66 13.67
CA VAL A 439 -23.12 -19.64 12.23
C VAL A 439 -22.03 -18.59 11.93
N MET A 440 -21.00 -18.99 11.20
CA MET A 440 -19.91 -18.11 10.79
C MET A 440 -19.78 -18.10 9.25
N THR A 441 -20.36 -17.09 8.59
CA THR A 441 -20.10 -16.84 7.17
C THR A 441 -18.88 -15.95 7.06
N ILE A 442 -17.75 -16.53 6.66
CA ILE A 442 -16.45 -15.86 6.59
C ILE A 442 -16.25 -15.29 5.18
N SER A 443 -16.44 -14.00 5.05
CA SER A 443 -16.29 -13.28 3.78
C SER A 443 -14.82 -13.02 3.46
N THR A 444 -14.38 -13.32 2.22
CA THR A 444 -12.98 -13.15 1.78
C THR A 444 -12.90 -12.52 0.42
N THR A 445 -11.86 -11.68 0.20
CA THR A 445 -11.62 -11.01 -1.07
C THR A 445 -10.19 -11.19 -1.58
N GLY A 446 -9.96 -10.99 -2.88
CA GLY A 446 -8.63 -10.91 -3.49
C GLY A 446 -7.68 -12.05 -3.10
N GLY A 447 -6.47 -11.71 -2.75
CA GLY A 447 -5.40 -12.64 -2.35
C GLY A 447 -5.66 -13.44 -1.06
N ARG A 448 -6.69 -13.07 -0.25
CA ARG A 448 -7.06 -13.75 1.01
C ARG A 448 -7.98 -14.96 0.80
N ARG A 449 -8.55 -15.11 -0.40
CA ARG A 449 -9.46 -16.23 -0.73
C ARG A 449 -8.91 -17.63 -0.40
N PRO A 450 -7.61 -17.92 -0.59
CA PRO A 450 -7.06 -19.23 -0.24
C PRO A 450 -7.17 -19.58 1.26
N MET A 451 -7.23 -18.58 2.15
CA MET A 451 -7.30 -18.79 3.60
C MET A 451 -8.71 -19.19 4.08
N GLY A 452 -9.76 -18.77 3.37
CA GLY A 452 -11.15 -19.00 3.77
C GLY A 452 -11.52 -20.48 3.97
N PRO A 453 -11.34 -21.37 2.97
CA PRO A 453 -11.74 -22.77 3.08
C PRO A 453 -11.04 -23.54 4.20
N PRO A 454 -9.69 -23.49 4.41
CA PRO A 454 -9.03 -24.17 5.51
C PRO A 454 -9.42 -23.61 6.88
N LEU A 455 -9.57 -22.30 7.03
CA LEU A 455 -10.06 -21.70 8.28
C LEU A 455 -11.48 -22.16 8.61
N ALA A 456 -12.39 -22.11 7.65
CA ALA A 456 -13.75 -22.61 7.85
C ALA A 456 -13.79 -24.10 8.21
N GLN A 457 -12.83 -24.92 7.73
CA GLN A 457 -12.73 -26.33 8.08
C GLN A 457 -12.27 -26.49 9.54
N GLN A 458 -11.22 -25.80 9.97
CA GLN A 458 -10.76 -25.85 11.37
C GLN A 458 -11.88 -25.47 12.35
N LEU A 459 -12.63 -24.40 12.02
CA LEU A 459 -13.75 -23.96 12.84
C LEU A 459 -14.90 -24.98 12.86
N ARG A 460 -15.20 -25.66 11.75
CA ARG A 460 -16.18 -26.76 11.75
C ARG A 460 -15.74 -27.94 12.60
N ASP A 461 -14.47 -28.30 12.54
CA ASP A 461 -13.91 -29.37 13.37
C ASP A 461 -13.99 -29.05 14.86
N ALA A 462 -13.98 -27.75 15.22
CA ALA A 462 -14.22 -27.23 16.56
C ALA A 462 -15.70 -27.10 16.96
N GLY A 463 -16.63 -27.30 16.03
CA GLY A 463 -18.08 -27.27 16.26
C GLY A 463 -18.77 -25.95 15.88
N PHE A 464 -18.11 -25.02 15.20
CA PHE A 464 -18.77 -23.83 14.65
C PHE A 464 -19.35 -24.14 13.26
N ASP A 465 -20.57 -23.68 12.95
CA ASP A 465 -21.17 -23.84 11.63
C ASP A 465 -20.58 -22.81 10.64
N ALA A 466 -19.33 -23.05 10.23
CA ALA A 466 -18.51 -22.11 9.49
C ALA A 466 -18.47 -22.43 7.98
N ILE A 467 -18.63 -21.39 7.15
CA ILE A 467 -18.48 -21.47 5.70
C ILE A 467 -17.65 -20.30 5.19
N ALA A 468 -16.81 -20.54 4.17
CA ALA A 468 -16.12 -19.48 3.44
C ALA A 468 -17.00 -18.95 2.30
N LYS A 469 -17.10 -17.63 2.21
CA LYS A 469 -17.86 -16.90 1.19
C LYS A 469 -16.93 -16.02 0.36
N HIS A 470 -17.09 -16.03 -0.94
CA HIS A 470 -16.30 -15.22 -1.86
C HIS A 470 -17.24 -14.39 -2.73
N ASP A 471 -17.26 -13.07 -2.48
CA ASP A 471 -18.07 -12.13 -3.23
C ASP A 471 -17.20 -11.06 -3.90
N GLU A 472 -17.83 -10.15 -4.62
CA GLU A 472 -17.18 -8.97 -5.17
C GLU A 472 -16.60 -8.09 -4.03
N THR A 473 -15.34 -7.70 -4.18
CA THR A 473 -14.60 -6.96 -3.15
C THR A 473 -15.36 -5.75 -2.61
N GLY A 474 -15.99 -4.97 -3.50
CA GLY A 474 -16.74 -3.78 -3.08
C GLY A 474 -17.95 -4.07 -2.20
N GLN A 475 -18.65 -5.19 -2.42
CA GLN A 475 -19.79 -5.58 -1.59
C GLN A 475 -19.34 -5.99 -0.19
N ILE A 476 -18.30 -6.83 -0.11
CA ILE A 476 -17.75 -7.26 1.20
C ILE A 476 -17.23 -6.06 1.98
N VAL A 477 -16.40 -5.20 1.40
CA VAL A 477 -15.86 -4.02 2.07
C VAL A 477 -16.97 -3.09 2.58
N ASN A 478 -18.02 -2.88 1.80
CA ASN A 478 -19.16 -2.08 2.27
C ASN A 478 -19.90 -2.77 3.41
N GLY A 479 -20.14 -4.09 3.32
CA GLY A 479 -20.79 -4.86 4.38
C GLY A 479 -19.99 -4.95 5.68
N ILE A 480 -18.66 -5.00 5.61
CA ILE A 480 -17.78 -4.88 6.77
C ILE A 480 -17.95 -3.48 7.40
N ARG A 481 -17.88 -2.44 6.60
CA ARG A 481 -17.93 -1.04 7.07
C ARG A 481 -19.28 -0.64 7.66
N ASP A 482 -20.40 -1.13 7.12
CA ASP A 482 -21.75 -0.88 7.63
C ASP A 482 -22.19 -1.90 8.70
N GLY A 483 -21.40 -2.98 8.92
CA GLY A 483 -21.61 -4.01 9.93
C GLY A 483 -22.61 -5.10 9.54
N SER A 484 -22.98 -5.21 8.26
CA SER A 484 -23.81 -6.31 7.76
C SER A 484 -23.02 -7.61 7.54
N GLU A 485 -21.70 -7.56 7.38
CA GLU A 485 -20.82 -8.72 7.49
C GLU A 485 -20.43 -8.92 8.96
N HIS A 486 -20.49 -10.19 9.43
CA HIS A 486 -20.24 -10.52 10.83
C HIS A 486 -18.89 -11.18 11.06
N ALA A 487 -18.32 -11.85 10.04
CA ALA A 487 -16.99 -12.44 10.07
C ALA A 487 -16.32 -12.29 8.70
N TRP A 488 -15.04 -11.92 8.68
CA TRP A 488 -14.31 -11.68 7.44
C TRP A 488 -12.81 -11.94 7.57
N ILE A 489 -12.14 -12.22 6.44
CA ILE A 489 -10.68 -12.19 6.35
C ILE A 489 -10.28 -10.99 5.49
N GLU A 490 -9.63 -10.01 6.10
CA GLU A 490 -9.10 -8.81 5.47
C GLU A 490 -7.73 -8.46 6.06
N PRO A 491 -6.96 -7.56 5.45
CA PRO A 491 -5.77 -7.04 6.10
C PRO A 491 -6.16 -6.06 7.20
N HIS A 492 -5.36 -5.96 8.23
CA HIS A 492 -5.34 -4.84 9.16
C HIS A 492 -3.96 -4.18 9.07
N CYS A 493 -3.94 -2.92 8.68
CA CYS A 493 -2.70 -2.16 8.44
C CYS A 493 -2.61 -1.00 9.41
N GLY A 494 -1.38 -0.58 9.76
CA GLY A 494 -1.23 0.60 10.61
C GLY A 494 0.18 0.84 11.11
N ALA A 495 0.65 0.03 12.03
CA ALA A 495 1.92 0.26 12.71
C ALA A 495 3.12 0.03 11.79
N ALA A 496 3.93 1.08 11.62
CA ALA A 496 5.22 1.00 10.95
C ALA A 496 6.39 1.33 11.89
N GLN A 497 6.17 2.26 12.82
CA GLN A 497 7.19 2.74 13.76
C GLN A 497 6.93 2.29 15.20
N GLU A 498 5.66 2.26 15.61
CA GLU A 498 5.23 1.98 16.97
C GLU A 498 3.77 1.47 16.97
N PRO A 499 3.25 0.84 18.05
CA PRO A 499 1.97 0.15 18.02
C PRO A 499 0.73 1.07 17.99
N PHE A 500 0.79 2.30 18.52
CA PHE A 500 -0.37 3.16 18.67
C PHE A 500 -1.20 3.35 17.38
N PRO A 501 -0.61 3.54 16.17
CA PRO A 501 -1.41 3.72 14.96
C PRO A 501 -2.39 2.57 14.70
N THR A 502 -1.97 1.31 14.88
CA THR A 502 -2.86 0.15 14.74
C THR A 502 -3.85 0.05 15.89
N PHE A 503 -3.38 0.18 17.13
CA PHE A 503 -4.23 0.01 18.30
C PHE A 503 -5.26 1.11 18.46
N SER A 504 -4.99 2.32 17.98
CA SER A 504 -5.95 3.43 17.94
C SER A 504 -7.20 3.13 17.09
N HIS A 505 -7.12 2.19 16.14
CA HIS A 505 -8.27 1.79 15.34
C HIS A 505 -9.38 1.10 16.16
N PHE A 506 -9.05 0.58 17.33
CA PHE A 506 -10.03 -0.03 18.27
C PHE A 506 -10.63 0.96 19.26
N HIS A 507 -10.28 2.25 19.17
CA HIS A 507 -10.87 3.29 20.01
C HIS A 507 -12.37 3.46 19.68
N SER A 508 -13.23 3.52 20.71
CA SER A 508 -14.69 3.61 20.59
C SER A 508 -15.17 4.79 19.73
N LYS A 509 -14.36 5.88 19.61
CA LYS A 509 -14.68 7.04 18.75
C LYS A 509 -14.88 6.70 17.29
N PHE A 510 -14.35 5.57 16.83
CA PHE A 510 -14.46 5.10 15.44
C PHE A 510 -15.57 4.06 15.26
N SER A 511 -16.14 3.53 16.35
CA SER A 511 -17.27 2.61 16.29
C SER A 511 -18.53 3.29 15.74
N ALA A 512 -19.44 2.49 15.20
CA ALA A 512 -20.73 2.96 14.72
C ALA A 512 -21.81 1.86 14.89
N PRO A 513 -23.09 2.24 15.08
CA PRO A 513 -24.18 1.28 15.05
C PRO A 513 -24.24 0.50 13.72
N ILE A 514 -24.74 -0.73 13.77
CA ILE A 514 -24.99 -1.54 12.56
C ILE A 514 -25.90 -0.77 11.59
N GLY A 515 -25.55 -0.78 10.30
CA GLY A 515 -26.18 0.03 9.26
C GLY A 515 -25.54 1.40 9.05
N GLN A 516 -24.55 1.77 9.85
CA GLN A 516 -23.76 2.98 9.67
C GLN A 516 -22.29 2.63 9.44
N THR A 517 -21.62 3.41 8.58
CA THR A 517 -20.19 3.25 8.30
C THR A 517 -19.36 3.67 9.52
N THR A 518 -18.40 2.83 9.90
CA THR A 518 -17.41 3.15 10.94
C THR A 518 -16.57 4.37 10.57
N GLY A 519 -16.11 5.11 11.59
CA GLY A 519 -15.38 6.37 11.42
C GLY A 519 -13.99 6.23 10.79
N TYR A 520 -13.45 5.01 10.75
CA TYR A 520 -12.15 4.73 10.16
C TYR A 520 -12.14 3.39 9.41
N ARG A 521 -11.32 3.29 8.35
CA ARG A 521 -11.29 2.12 7.44
C ARG A 521 -11.02 0.79 8.15
N TRP A 522 -10.19 0.79 9.18
CA TRP A 522 -9.77 -0.42 9.89
C TRP A 522 -10.51 -0.67 11.21
N ALA A 523 -11.35 0.26 11.66
CA ALA A 523 -12.13 0.15 12.90
C ALA A 523 -13.43 -0.67 12.72
N ASN A 524 -13.35 -1.81 12.04
CA ASN A 524 -14.53 -2.54 11.58
C ASN A 524 -15.11 -3.50 12.63
N SER A 525 -14.35 -3.86 13.67
CA SER A 525 -14.79 -4.77 14.73
C SER A 525 -15.94 -4.18 15.57
N ARG A 526 -16.17 -2.86 15.54
CA ARG A 526 -17.14 -2.14 16.38
C ARG A 526 -16.91 -2.36 17.87
N TYR A 527 -15.66 -2.56 18.24
CA TYR A 527 -15.24 -2.68 19.61
C TYR A 527 -15.41 -1.36 20.35
N GLU A 528 -15.87 -1.44 21.59
CA GLU A 528 -16.04 -0.29 22.47
C GLU A 528 -15.60 -0.68 23.89
N ASN A 529 -14.63 0.08 24.44
CA ASN A 529 -14.16 -0.09 25.80
C ASN A 529 -13.59 1.23 26.34
N PRO A 530 -14.32 1.93 27.26
CA PRO A 530 -13.86 3.22 27.80
C PRO A 530 -12.55 3.17 28.60
N GLU A 531 -12.18 2.02 29.18
CA GLU A 531 -10.90 1.84 29.86
C GLU A 531 -9.76 1.84 28.84
N TYR A 532 -9.94 1.13 27.74
CA TYR A 532 -9.01 1.10 26.62
C TYR A 532 -8.85 2.47 25.97
N ASP A 533 -9.97 3.18 25.74
CA ASP A 533 -9.99 4.51 25.14
C ASP A 533 -9.13 5.50 25.94
N ALA A 534 -9.25 5.48 27.28
CA ALA A 534 -8.48 6.37 28.14
C ALA A 534 -6.97 6.14 28.08
N ILE A 535 -6.54 4.89 27.90
CA ILE A 535 -5.11 4.56 27.72
C ILE A 535 -4.63 5.06 26.36
N LEU A 536 -5.42 4.85 25.31
CA LEU A 536 -5.06 5.33 23.97
C LEU A 536 -4.99 6.87 23.92
N ASP A 537 -5.91 7.58 24.59
CA ASP A 537 -5.87 9.04 24.68
C ASP A 537 -4.58 9.52 25.37
N ALA A 538 -4.13 8.81 26.42
CA ALA A 538 -2.86 9.10 27.07
C ALA A 538 -1.66 8.84 26.15
N MET A 539 -1.66 7.72 25.41
CA MET A 539 -0.61 7.40 24.43
C MET A 539 -0.58 8.40 23.28
N GLU A 540 -1.75 8.89 22.82
CA GLU A 540 -1.84 9.88 21.72
C GLU A 540 -1.10 11.18 22.09
N ALA A 541 -1.15 11.59 23.34
CA ALA A 541 -0.52 12.81 23.82
C ALA A 541 1.00 12.72 24.04
N MET A 542 1.57 11.50 24.08
CA MET A 542 2.99 11.27 24.35
C MET A 542 3.80 11.04 23.06
N SER A 543 5.06 11.45 23.07
CA SER A 543 6.01 11.05 22.03
C SER A 543 6.33 9.56 22.17
N PRO A 544 6.16 8.75 21.10
CA PRO A 544 6.43 7.32 21.19
C PRO A 544 7.92 7.06 21.40
N SER A 545 8.25 6.26 22.41
CA SER A 545 9.60 5.77 22.64
C SER A 545 9.59 4.44 23.38
N VAL A 546 10.29 3.45 22.83
CA VAL A 546 10.47 2.14 23.45
C VAL A 546 11.36 2.20 24.70
N ASP A 547 12.09 3.29 24.87
CA ASP A 547 12.96 3.56 26.03
C ASP A 547 12.27 4.42 27.11
N ASP A 548 11.07 4.98 26.82
CA ASP A 548 10.28 5.69 27.80
C ASP A 548 9.43 4.72 28.61
N PRO A 549 9.72 4.52 29.92
CA PRO A 549 9.00 3.57 30.74
C PRO A 549 7.52 3.92 30.95
N GLU A 550 7.12 5.20 30.86
CA GLU A 550 5.71 5.59 30.97
C GLU A 550 4.95 5.22 29.70
N TYR A 551 5.54 5.46 28.54
CA TYR A 551 4.94 5.05 27.27
C TYR A 551 4.83 3.52 27.14
N VAL A 552 5.89 2.79 27.53
CA VAL A 552 5.90 1.32 27.53
C VAL A 552 4.86 0.73 28.49
N GLU A 553 4.65 1.35 29.65
CA GLU A 553 3.61 0.92 30.59
C GLU A 553 2.19 1.11 30.02
N LEU A 554 1.92 2.26 29.37
CA LEU A 554 0.64 2.47 28.69
C LEU A 554 0.44 1.47 27.54
N TRP A 555 1.50 1.20 26.76
CA TRP A 555 1.46 0.18 25.72
C TRP A 555 1.13 -1.20 26.30
N HIS A 556 1.77 -1.60 27.39
CA HIS A 556 1.52 -2.88 28.05
C HIS A 556 0.06 -2.98 28.54
N GLN A 557 -0.48 -1.92 29.16
CA GLN A 557 -1.87 -1.88 29.59
C GLN A 557 -2.85 -1.96 28.40
N ALA A 558 -2.58 -1.24 27.31
CA ALA A 558 -3.40 -1.32 26.10
C ALA A 558 -3.39 -2.73 25.49
N ALA A 559 -2.21 -3.35 25.42
CA ALA A 559 -2.05 -4.72 24.92
C ALA A 559 -2.77 -5.75 25.81
N ASP A 560 -2.71 -5.62 27.15
CA ASP A 560 -3.41 -6.50 28.08
C ASP A 560 -4.94 -6.44 27.87
N ILE A 561 -5.51 -5.25 27.78
CA ILE A 561 -6.95 -5.09 27.52
C ILE A 561 -7.33 -5.65 26.14
N TRP A 562 -6.51 -5.37 25.11
CA TRP A 562 -6.76 -5.86 23.75
C TRP A 562 -6.71 -7.40 23.70
N LEU A 563 -5.74 -8.02 24.35
CA LEU A 563 -5.63 -9.48 24.46
C LEU A 563 -6.79 -10.06 25.28
N ARG A 564 -7.10 -9.48 26.44
CA ARG A 564 -8.24 -9.92 27.28
C ARG A 564 -9.53 -9.95 26.46
N ASP A 565 -9.79 -8.90 25.70
CA ASP A 565 -11.06 -8.71 24.99
C ASP A 565 -11.04 -9.28 23.57
N LEU A 566 -9.88 -9.46 22.97
CA LEU A 566 -9.60 -10.03 21.64
C LEU A 566 -10.56 -9.53 20.55
N PRO A 567 -10.56 -8.22 20.22
CA PRO A 567 -11.54 -7.64 19.29
C PRO A 567 -11.40 -8.12 17.85
N GLU A 568 -10.27 -8.71 17.48
CA GLU A 568 -10.02 -9.43 16.24
C GLU A 568 -8.98 -10.54 16.46
N ILE A 569 -8.93 -11.52 15.57
CA ILE A 569 -8.00 -12.66 15.64
C ILE A 569 -6.99 -12.54 14.51
N VAL A 570 -5.74 -12.30 14.85
CA VAL A 570 -4.66 -12.22 13.87
C VAL A 570 -4.29 -13.62 13.40
N LEU A 571 -4.06 -13.79 12.10
CA LEU A 571 -3.83 -15.08 11.46
C LEU A 571 -2.41 -15.24 10.92
N ALA A 572 -1.96 -14.29 10.11
CA ALA A 572 -0.68 -14.34 9.43
C ALA A 572 -0.19 -12.94 9.04
N GLU A 573 1.11 -12.81 8.80
CA GLU A 573 1.69 -11.61 8.20
C GLU A 573 1.29 -11.50 6.73
N GLU A 574 1.02 -10.29 6.25
CA GLU A 574 0.91 -10.06 4.81
C GLU A 574 2.32 -9.91 4.23
N ARG A 575 2.67 -10.76 3.26
CA ARG A 575 3.95 -10.72 2.57
C ARG A 575 3.76 -10.62 1.07
N HIS A 576 4.63 -9.83 0.44
CA HIS A 576 4.60 -9.59 -1.00
C HIS A 576 5.90 -10.01 -1.67
N VAL A 577 5.79 -10.85 -2.71
CA VAL A 577 6.93 -11.24 -3.54
C VAL A 577 7.11 -10.18 -4.64
N TRP A 578 7.73 -9.06 -4.26
CA TRP A 578 8.22 -8.09 -5.24
C TRP A 578 9.33 -8.72 -6.06
N THR A 579 9.19 -8.72 -7.36
CA THR A 579 10.07 -9.43 -8.27
C THR A 579 10.97 -8.45 -9.02
N PHE A 580 12.26 -8.71 -8.98
CA PHE A 580 13.29 -7.94 -9.67
C PHE A 580 14.03 -8.84 -10.66
N ASN A 581 14.48 -8.24 -11.78
CA ASN A 581 15.29 -8.92 -12.78
C ASN A 581 16.71 -8.34 -12.75
N ALA A 582 17.65 -9.12 -12.26
CA ALA A 582 19.05 -8.71 -12.10
C ALA A 582 19.86 -8.78 -13.40
N LYS A 583 19.25 -9.14 -14.54
CA LYS A 583 19.97 -9.25 -15.82
C LYS A 583 20.54 -7.92 -16.27
N CYS A 584 19.71 -6.87 -16.31
CA CYS A 584 20.11 -5.55 -16.81
C CYS A 584 20.58 -4.61 -15.70
N TRP A 585 20.09 -4.82 -14.48
CA TRP A 585 20.26 -3.90 -13.36
C TRP A 585 20.65 -4.67 -12.09
N THR A 586 21.67 -4.16 -11.39
CA THR A 586 22.07 -4.63 -10.04
C THR A 586 21.81 -3.56 -8.99
N GLY A 587 21.94 -3.90 -7.71
CA GLY A 587 21.66 -2.98 -6.60
C GLY A 587 20.21 -3.03 -6.10
N TRP A 588 19.41 -4.03 -6.51
CA TRP A 588 18.07 -4.23 -5.98
C TRP A 588 18.08 -4.54 -4.46
N PRO A 589 17.16 -3.96 -3.67
CA PRO A 589 17.09 -4.24 -2.24
C PRO A 589 16.67 -5.70 -1.98
N ASN A 590 17.35 -6.34 -1.03
CA ASN A 590 17.11 -7.73 -0.63
C ASN A 590 17.63 -7.96 0.80
N GLU A 591 17.49 -9.18 1.32
CA GLU A 591 17.89 -9.50 2.70
C GLU A 591 19.39 -9.33 2.99
N ASP A 592 20.27 -9.45 1.98
CA ASP A 592 21.71 -9.24 2.12
C ASP A 592 22.11 -7.75 2.04
N ASP A 593 21.28 -6.91 1.38
CA ASP A 593 21.47 -5.47 1.28
C ASP A 593 20.13 -4.73 1.54
N PRO A 594 19.68 -4.71 2.81
CA PRO A 594 18.36 -4.25 3.20
C PRO A 594 18.27 -2.72 3.41
N TYR A 595 18.88 -1.93 2.51
CA TYR A 595 18.97 -0.48 2.64
C TYR A 595 17.61 0.24 2.55
N ILE A 596 16.59 -0.39 1.96
CA ILE A 596 15.21 0.08 1.86
C ILE A 596 14.26 -1.11 1.72
N ALA A 597 13.02 -0.97 2.16
CA ALA A 597 11.99 -1.99 1.89
C ALA A 597 11.65 -2.01 0.38
N PRO A 598 11.46 -3.21 -0.24
CA PRO A 598 11.34 -3.37 -1.68
C PRO A 598 9.96 -3.02 -2.25
N TYR A 599 9.23 -2.11 -1.61
CA TYR A 599 7.89 -1.70 -2.04
C TYR A 599 7.97 -0.64 -3.14
N ASP A 600 7.63 -1.03 -4.35
CA ASP A 600 7.59 -0.11 -5.48
C ASP A 600 6.44 0.92 -5.41
N LEU A 601 5.47 0.69 -4.52
CA LEU A 601 4.37 1.61 -4.25
C LEU A 601 4.80 2.81 -3.41
N TRP A 602 5.81 2.62 -2.54
CA TRP A 602 6.23 3.65 -1.60
C TRP A 602 7.21 4.63 -2.24
N GLY A 603 7.11 5.90 -1.87
CA GLY A 603 7.98 6.94 -2.41
C GLY A 603 9.45 6.74 -2.06
N ALA A 604 9.74 6.12 -0.92
CA ALA A 604 11.09 5.74 -0.51
C ALA A 604 11.79 4.80 -1.52
N PHE A 605 11.05 4.15 -2.42
CA PHE A 605 11.65 3.37 -3.53
C PHE A 605 12.49 4.22 -4.49
N LEU A 606 12.38 5.55 -4.45
CA LEU A 606 13.33 6.46 -5.10
C LEU A 606 14.78 6.09 -4.75
N LYS A 607 15.06 5.69 -3.50
CA LYS A 607 16.39 5.26 -3.06
C LYS A 607 16.89 4.02 -3.81
N ALA A 608 16.00 3.09 -4.13
CA ALA A 608 16.35 1.95 -4.97
C ALA A 608 16.71 2.41 -6.39
N ILE A 609 15.91 3.31 -6.98
CA ILE A 609 16.18 3.88 -8.31
C ILE A 609 17.56 4.55 -8.36
N LEU A 610 17.94 5.28 -7.32
CA LEU A 610 19.23 5.97 -7.22
C LEU A 610 20.42 5.01 -7.03
N LYS A 611 20.19 3.80 -6.51
CA LYS A 611 21.23 2.79 -6.24
C LYS A 611 21.39 1.78 -7.38
N LEU A 612 20.46 1.72 -8.34
CA LEU A 612 20.54 0.78 -9.44
C LEU A 612 21.65 1.14 -10.41
N GLU A 613 22.49 0.14 -10.72
CA GLU A 613 23.60 0.23 -11.66
C GLU A 613 23.37 -0.72 -12.84
N SER A 614 23.76 -0.30 -14.05
CA SER A 614 23.67 -1.14 -15.24
C SER A 614 24.72 -2.25 -15.20
N THR A 615 24.29 -3.50 -15.42
CA THR A 615 25.20 -4.65 -15.53
C THR A 615 25.99 -4.67 -16.83
N GLY A 616 25.59 -3.87 -17.82
CA GLY A 616 26.14 -3.91 -19.17
C GLY A 616 25.71 -5.14 -20.00
N ALA A 617 24.82 -5.99 -19.47
CA ALA A 617 24.33 -7.18 -20.16
C ALA A 617 23.19 -6.90 -21.17
N CYS A 618 22.65 -5.68 -21.14
CA CYS A 618 21.60 -5.22 -22.03
C CYS A 618 22.03 -4.03 -22.87
#